data_8154ef04e1194ef3687952c28ecef2b9
#
_entry.id   8154ef04e1194ef3687952c28ecef2b9
#
_cell.length_a   1.000
_cell.length_b   1.000
_cell.length_c   1.000
_cell.angle_alpha   90.00
_cell.angle_beta   90.00
_cell.angle_gamma   90.00
#
_symmetry.space_group_name_H-M   'P 1'
#
loop_
_entity.id
_entity.type
_entity.pdbx_description
1 polymer ?
#
loop_
_entity_poly.entity_id
_entity_poly.type
_entity_poly.pdbx_seq_one_letter_code
_entity_poly.pdbx_strand_id
1 'polypeptide(L)'
;ARNRCVEDVYEPGSTFKPVTALAGLRAGLIRPADTFYDDGIYEVSGCGDSESCFFQNADAEGTGSVNLQSSLTLSSDWYYYWIGDNLWAERERLGDDFLQQTATEFGFTADTGIDLASEREGFAFTPAQVRQLNEDYPEDFPYGDWTTGNTINMSIGQGDLGVTPLQLTNAYAAIANGGTLF
;
A
#
# COMPACT_ATOMS: atom_id res chain seq x y z
N ALA A 1 -3.03 -11.10 29.37
CA ALA A 1 -3.94 -11.00 28.20
C ALA A 1 -3.16 -10.30 27.10
N ARG A 2 -3.22 -10.78 25.87
CA ARG A 2 -2.54 -10.17 24.71
C ARG A 2 -3.27 -8.89 24.31
N ASN A 3 -2.53 -7.81 24.15
CA ASN A 3 -3.07 -6.54 23.66
C ASN A 3 -2.97 -6.46 22.14
N ARG A 4 -4.05 -6.80 21.45
CA ARG A 4 -4.07 -6.86 19.97
C ARG A 4 -3.84 -5.50 19.30
N CYS A 5 -4.01 -4.40 20.01
CA CYS A 5 -3.79 -3.07 19.42
C CYS A 5 -2.31 -2.76 19.19
N VAL A 6 -1.41 -3.41 19.95
CA VAL A 6 0.04 -3.15 19.90
C VAL A 6 0.87 -4.40 19.63
N GLU A 7 0.31 -5.59 19.89
CA GLU A 7 1.05 -6.85 19.79
C GLU A 7 0.73 -7.65 18.51
N ASP A 8 -0.31 -7.30 17.77
CA ASP A 8 -0.71 -7.97 16.53
C ASP A 8 -0.57 -7.06 15.33
N VAL A 9 -0.08 -7.64 14.23
CA VAL A 9 0.09 -6.97 12.94
C VAL A 9 -0.94 -7.50 11.97
N TYR A 10 -1.58 -6.62 11.23
CA TYR A 10 -2.63 -6.90 10.27
C TYR A 10 -2.39 -6.19 8.95
N GLU A 11 -2.84 -6.76 7.86
CA GLU A 11 -2.98 -6.03 6.60
C GLU A 11 -4.00 -4.91 6.77
N PRO A 12 -3.62 -3.64 6.52
CA PRO A 12 -4.53 -2.51 6.74
C PRO A 12 -5.66 -2.42 5.73
N GLY A 13 -5.56 -3.10 4.58
CA GLY A 13 -6.55 -3.04 3.51
C GLY A 13 -6.80 -1.60 3.06
N SER A 14 -8.04 -1.30 2.70
CA SER A 14 -8.44 0.02 2.17
C SER A 14 -8.12 1.20 3.09
N THR A 15 -7.81 0.97 4.37
CA THR A 15 -7.35 2.05 5.25
C THR A 15 -5.94 2.55 4.91
N PHE A 16 -5.19 1.85 4.07
CA PHE A 16 -3.90 2.28 3.55
C PHE A 16 -4.01 3.23 2.34
N LYS A 17 -5.13 3.27 1.65
CA LYS A 17 -5.33 4.07 0.44
C LYS A 17 -4.96 5.56 0.55
N PRO A 18 -5.16 6.26 1.69
CA PRO A 18 -4.64 7.63 1.84
C PRO A 18 -3.11 7.74 1.72
N VAL A 19 -2.36 6.71 2.15
CA VAL A 19 -0.90 6.66 2.02
C VAL A 19 -0.50 6.49 0.55
N THR A 20 -1.16 5.57 -0.15
CA THR A 20 -0.96 5.38 -1.60
C THR A 20 -1.34 6.64 -2.39
N ALA A 21 -2.43 7.33 -2.01
CA ALA A 21 -2.83 8.58 -2.60
C ALA A 21 -1.74 9.66 -2.46
N LEU A 22 -1.14 9.76 -1.25
CA LEU A 22 -0.01 10.69 -1.02
C LEU A 22 1.20 10.31 -1.88
N ALA A 23 1.54 9.02 -1.97
CA ALA A 23 2.61 8.55 -2.85
C ALA A 23 2.35 8.96 -4.31
N GLY A 24 1.14 8.75 -4.83
CA GLY A 24 0.74 9.17 -6.18
C GLY A 24 0.83 10.68 -6.42
N LEU A 25 0.41 11.50 -5.44
CA LEU A 25 0.53 12.96 -5.49
C LEU A 25 2.01 13.41 -5.51
N ARG A 26 2.84 12.85 -4.63
CA ARG A 26 4.27 13.15 -4.52
C ARG A 26 5.05 12.72 -5.77
N ALA A 27 4.69 11.58 -6.35
CA ALA A 27 5.26 11.09 -7.60
C ALA A 27 4.85 11.93 -8.82
N GLY A 28 3.84 12.80 -8.68
CA GLY A 28 3.26 13.58 -9.77
C GLY A 28 2.40 12.76 -10.74
N LEU A 29 1.99 11.55 -10.34
CA LEU A 29 1.15 10.65 -11.15
C LEU A 29 -0.30 11.12 -11.18
N ILE A 30 -0.79 11.71 -10.10
CA ILE A 30 -2.15 12.21 -9.96
C ILE A 30 -2.18 13.64 -9.46
N ARG A 31 -3.27 14.34 -9.80
CA ARG A 31 -3.68 15.60 -9.18
C ARG A 31 -5.08 15.42 -8.61
N PRO A 32 -5.50 16.19 -7.60
CA PRO A 32 -6.80 15.99 -6.95
C PRO A 32 -8.01 16.03 -7.89
N ALA A 33 -7.91 16.79 -9.01
CA ALA A 33 -8.97 16.94 -9.98
C ALA A 33 -8.91 15.97 -11.16
N ASP A 34 -7.83 15.18 -11.28
CA ASP A 34 -7.70 14.22 -12.37
C ASP A 34 -8.76 13.12 -12.20
N THR A 35 -9.43 12.79 -13.30
CA THR A 35 -10.54 11.83 -13.31
C THR A 35 -10.16 10.60 -14.12
N PHE A 36 -10.40 9.45 -13.55
CA PHE A 36 -10.19 8.13 -14.15
C PHE A 36 -11.53 7.40 -14.25
N TYR A 37 -11.63 6.43 -15.14
CA TYR A 37 -12.82 5.61 -15.27
C TYR A 37 -12.55 4.22 -14.72
N ASP A 38 -13.23 3.88 -13.64
CA ASP A 38 -13.20 2.60 -12.97
C ASP A 38 -14.36 1.74 -13.50
N ASP A 39 -14.04 0.72 -14.27
CA ASP A 39 -14.98 -0.28 -14.81
C ASP A 39 -15.06 -1.55 -13.96
N GLY A 40 -14.33 -1.58 -12.84
CA GLY A 40 -14.30 -2.70 -11.89
C GLY A 40 -13.14 -3.68 -12.10
N ILE A 41 -12.49 -3.65 -13.26
CA ILE A 41 -11.38 -4.56 -13.61
C ILE A 41 -10.19 -3.72 -14.08
N TYR A 42 -9.06 -3.86 -13.39
CA TYR A 42 -7.80 -3.23 -13.75
C TYR A 42 -6.91 -4.23 -14.49
N GLU A 43 -6.52 -3.89 -15.72
CA GLU A 43 -5.56 -4.65 -16.51
C GLU A 43 -4.17 -4.04 -16.43
N VAL A 44 -3.18 -4.83 -16.01
CA VAL A 44 -1.79 -4.39 -15.91
C VAL A 44 -1.19 -4.20 -17.31
N SER A 45 -0.69 -3.01 -17.59
CA SER A 45 -0.17 -2.64 -18.90
C SER A 45 0.98 -3.54 -19.33
N GLY A 46 0.84 -4.15 -20.52
CA GLY A 46 1.89 -4.98 -21.12
C GLY A 46 2.09 -6.36 -20.49
N CYS A 47 1.22 -6.77 -19.58
CA CYS A 47 1.32 -8.06 -18.90
C CYS A 47 0.84 -9.25 -19.78
N GLY A 48 -0.07 -9.03 -20.73
CA GLY A 48 -0.66 -10.05 -21.61
C GLY A 48 -2.00 -10.60 -21.10
N ASP A 49 -2.42 -11.76 -21.61
CA ASP A 49 -3.77 -12.32 -21.37
C ASP A 49 -3.84 -13.29 -20.16
N SER A 50 -2.82 -13.32 -19.30
CA SER A 50 -2.81 -14.16 -18.09
C SER A 50 -3.82 -13.63 -17.07
N GLU A 51 -4.52 -14.52 -16.36
CA GLU A 51 -5.41 -14.13 -15.24
C GLU A 51 -4.70 -13.31 -14.17
N SER A 52 -3.39 -13.52 -13.98
CA SER A 52 -2.56 -12.74 -13.04
C SER A 52 -2.35 -11.28 -13.47
N CYS A 53 -2.75 -10.91 -14.68
CA CYS A 53 -2.67 -9.54 -15.21
C CYS A 53 -3.90 -8.69 -14.89
N PHE A 54 -4.93 -9.28 -14.29
CA PHE A 54 -6.19 -8.62 -13.98
C PHE A 54 -6.42 -8.54 -12.48
N PHE A 55 -6.75 -7.35 -12.02
CA PHE A 55 -7.17 -7.07 -10.65
C PHE A 55 -8.59 -6.54 -10.67
N GLN A 56 -9.40 -6.82 -9.64
CA GLN A 56 -10.80 -6.39 -9.61
C GLN A 56 -11.11 -5.68 -8.30
N ASN A 57 -12.07 -4.77 -8.37
CA ASN A 57 -12.69 -4.22 -7.16
C ASN A 57 -13.27 -5.35 -6.30
N ALA A 58 -13.40 -5.13 -5.00
CA ALA A 58 -13.85 -6.16 -4.05
C ALA A 58 -15.22 -6.79 -4.41
N ASP A 59 -16.10 -6.04 -5.06
CA ASP A 59 -17.42 -6.48 -5.55
C ASP A 59 -17.43 -6.77 -7.05
N ALA A 60 -16.28 -6.64 -7.73
CA ALA A 60 -16.14 -6.75 -9.18
C ALA A 60 -17.00 -5.76 -10.00
N GLU A 61 -17.55 -4.74 -9.35
CA GLU A 61 -18.33 -3.68 -9.99
C GLU A 61 -17.47 -2.41 -10.17
N GLY A 62 -17.69 -1.70 -11.28
CA GLY A 62 -17.05 -0.41 -11.53
C GLY A 62 -17.74 0.71 -10.77
N THR A 63 -16.95 1.66 -10.28
CA THR A 63 -17.47 2.86 -9.61
C THR A 63 -17.69 4.03 -10.57
N GLY A 64 -17.37 3.85 -11.86
CA GLY A 64 -17.50 4.87 -12.91
C GLY A 64 -16.40 5.91 -12.83
N SER A 65 -16.71 7.18 -13.09
CA SER A 65 -15.72 8.25 -13.07
C SER A 65 -15.34 8.64 -11.63
N VAL A 66 -14.08 8.48 -11.28
CA VAL A 66 -13.52 8.79 -9.97
C VAL A 66 -12.37 9.78 -10.07
N ASN A 67 -12.28 10.68 -9.09
CA ASN A 67 -11.12 11.50 -8.78
C ASN A 67 -10.59 11.11 -7.39
N LEU A 68 -9.54 11.77 -6.92
CA LEU A 68 -8.95 11.47 -5.61
C LEU A 68 -9.99 11.44 -4.47
N GLN A 69 -10.89 12.41 -4.40
CA GLN A 69 -11.90 12.47 -3.34
C GLN A 69 -12.91 11.33 -3.45
N SER A 70 -13.48 11.10 -4.63
CA SER A 70 -14.47 10.05 -4.82
C SER A 70 -13.86 8.64 -4.75
N SER A 71 -12.60 8.46 -5.16
CA SER A 71 -11.92 7.18 -5.03
C SER A 71 -11.73 6.75 -3.56
N LEU A 72 -11.45 7.70 -2.66
CA LEU A 72 -11.42 7.45 -1.21
C LEU A 72 -12.81 7.18 -0.65
N THR A 73 -13.83 7.96 -1.09
CA THR A 73 -15.20 7.83 -0.60
C THR A 73 -15.84 6.48 -0.98
N LEU A 74 -15.61 6.06 -2.23
CA LEU A 74 -16.15 4.82 -2.79
C LEU A 74 -15.23 3.63 -2.55
N SER A 75 -14.02 3.89 -2.04
CA SER A 75 -12.98 2.87 -1.86
C SER A 75 -12.63 2.12 -3.16
N SER A 76 -12.59 2.82 -4.31
CA SER A 76 -12.25 2.23 -5.61
C SER A 76 -10.86 1.58 -5.56
N ASP A 77 -10.77 0.26 -5.65
CA ASP A 77 -9.49 -0.43 -5.72
C ASP A 77 -8.80 -0.15 -7.06
N TRP A 78 -9.57 -0.08 -8.15
CA TRP A 78 -9.09 0.23 -9.49
C TRP A 78 -8.19 1.48 -9.53
N TYR A 79 -8.62 2.58 -8.87
CA TYR A 79 -7.87 3.82 -8.81
C TYR A 79 -6.49 3.64 -8.15
N TYR A 80 -6.42 2.83 -7.12
CA TYR A 80 -5.18 2.55 -6.38
C TYR A 80 -4.31 1.50 -7.06
N TYR A 81 -4.90 0.54 -7.77
CA TYR A 81 -4.15 -0.37 -8.65
C TYR A 81 -3.41 0.41 -9.73
N TRP A 82 -4.09 1.39 -10.35
CA TRP A 82 -3.48 2.28 -11.33
C TRP A 82 -2.30 3.06 -10.72
N ILE A 83 -2.42 3.59 -9.52
CA ILE A 83 -1.30 4.26 -8.85
C ILE A 83 -0.16 3.27 -8.59
N GLY A 84 -0.42 2.10 -8.04
CA GLY A 84 0.59 1.08 -7.74
C GLY A 84 1.36 0.63 -8.98
N ASP A 85 0.66 0.34 -10.08
CA ASP A 85 1.25 -0.03 -11.36
C ASP A 85 2.18 1.08 -11.89
N ASN A 86 1.71 2.32 -11.88
CA ASN A 86 2.51 3.45 -12.37
C ASN A 86 3.67 3.82 -11.44
N LEU A 87 3.56 3.66 -10.12
CA LEU A 87 4.70 3.78 -9.21
C LEU A 87 5.80 2.78 -9.57
N TRP A 88 5.43 1.52 -9.84
CA TRP A 88 6.39 0.50 -10.25
C TRP A 88 6.94 0.73 -11.66
N ALA A 89 6.11 1.17 -12.60
CA ALA A 89 6.57 1.51 -13.96
C ALA A 89 7.62 2.62 -13.94
N GLU A 90 7.50 3.58 -13.03
CA GLU A 90 8.44 4.70 -12.88
C GLU A 90 9.53 4.48 -11.82
N ARG A 91 9.77 3.25 -11.38
CA ARG A 91 10.75 2.91 -10.33
C ARG A 91 12.18 3.38 -10.61
N GLU A 92 12.58 3.48 -11.88
CA GLU A 92 13.90 4.02 -12.24
C GLU A 92 14.07 5.49 -11.85
N ARG A 93 12.98 6.26 -11.85
CA ARG A 93 12.94 7.67 -11.45
C ARG A 93 12.68 7.86 -9.96
N LEU A 94 11.79 7.05 -9.40
CA LEU A 94 11.28 7.22 -8.03
C LEU A 94 12.07 6.42 -6.98
N GLY A 95 12.70 5.32 -7.37
CA GLY A 95 13.14 4.24 -6.50
C GLY A 95 12.12 3.09 -6.52
N ASP A 96 12.61 1.86 -6.38
CA ASP A 96 11.79 0.65 -6.42
C ASP A 96 11.01 0.39 -5.11
N ASP A 97 11.26 1.21 -4.10
CA ASP A 97 10.65 1.18 -2.76
C ASP A 97 9.88 2.47 -2.39
N PHE A 98 9.49 3.28 -3.37
CA PHE A 98 8.87 4.60 -3.13
C PHE A 98 7.59 4.54 -2.29
N LEU A 99 6.74 3.52 -2.51
CA LEU A 99 5.51 3.33 -1.72
C LEU A 99 5.86 2.92 -0.28
N GLN A 100 6.85 2.05 -0.10
CA GLN A 100 7.34 1.61 1.20
C GLN A 100 7.97 2.76 1.99
N GLN A 101 8.73 3.63 1.33
CA GLN A 101 9.26 4.84 1.95
C GLN A 101 8.12 5.75 2.44
N THR A 102 7.07 5.92 1.65
CA THR A 102 5.89 6.68 2.07
C THR A 102 5.21 6.04 3.28
N ALA A 103 5.07 4.70 3.30
CA ALA A 103 4.54 3.97 4.46
C ALA A 103 5.41 4.16 5.72
N THR A 104 6.73 4.13 5.57
CA THR A 104 7.69 4.38 6.66
C THR A 104 7.55 5.78 7.24
N GLU A 105 7.34 6.79 6.40
CA GLU A 105 7.09 8.18 6.85
C GLU A 105 5.79 8.32 7.66
N PHE A 106 4.82 7.42 7.47
CA PHE A 106 3.61 7.31 8.30
C PHE A 106 3.82 6.49 9.59
N GLY A 107 5.04 5.99 9.84
CA GLY A 107 5.39 5.24 11.05
C GLY A 107 4.99 3.77 11.03
N PHE A 108 4.69 3.19 9.86
CA PHE A 108 4.24 1.80 9.77
C PHE A 108 5.34 0.74 9.93
N THR A 109 6.61 1.16 9.96
CA THR A 109 7.76 0.26 10.04
C THR A 109 8.60 0.47 11.29
N ALA A 110 8.06 1.16 12.29
CA ALA A 110 8.75 1.47 13.54
C ALA A 110 7.78 1.43 14.72
N ASP A 111 8.34 1.27 15.92
CA ASP A 111 7.60 1.43 17.16
C ASP A 111 7.05 2.86 17.28
N THR A 112 5.84 3.00 17.85
CA THR A 112 5.25 4.32 18.10
C THR A 112 5.86 5.01 19.31
N GLY A 113 6.59 4.26 20.16
CA GLY A 113 7.17 4.75 21.40
C GLY A 113 6.16 4.86 22.55
N ILE A 114 5.00 4.23 22.45
CA ILE A 114 4.05 4.15 23.55
C ILE A 114 4.67 3.36 24.72
N ASP A 115 4.48 3.85 25.96
CA ASP A 115 4.99 3.16 27.17
C ASP A 115 4.13 1.91 27.49
N LEU A 116 4.14 0.94 26.57
CA LEU A 116 3.53 -0.38 26.75
C LEU A 116 4.54 -1.48 26.39
N ALA A 117 4.53 -2.53 27.18
CA ALA A 117 5.38 -3.68 26.90
C ALA A 117 4.89 -4.41 25.62
N SER A 118 5.85 -4.95 24.86
CA SER A 118 5.60 -5.82 23.70
C SER A 118 4.92 -5.11 22.52
N GLU A 119 5.21 -3.84 22.30
CA GLU A 119 4.87 -3.19 21.04
C GLU A 119 5.58 -3.94 19.89
N ARG A 120 4.86 -4.20 18.81
CA ARG A 120 5.41 -4.80 17.59
C ARG A 120 5.54 -3.74 16.51
N GLU A 121 6.68 -3.76 15.88
CA GLU A 121 6.87 -3.07 14.61
C GLU A 121 5.97 -3.71 13.54
N GLY A 122 5.39 -2.87 12.69
CA GLY A 122 4.80 -3.31 11.43
C GLY A 122 5.89 -3.56 10.39
N PHE A 123 5.47 -3.84 9.18
CA PHE A 123 6.40 -3.98 8.05
C PHE A 123 5.78 -3.44 6.76
N ALA A 124 6.62 -2.93 5.89
CA ALA A 124 6.34 -2.65 4.49
C ALA A 124 7.59 -3.13 3.73
N PHE A 125 7.60 -4.40 3.33
CA PHE A 125 8.79 -5.00 2.74
C PHE A 125 9.15 -4.33 1.42
N THR A 126 10.43 -3.97 1.30
CA THR A 126 11.01 -3.47 0.06
C THR A 126 11.40 -4.62 -0.86
N PRO A 127 11.57 -4.39 -2.18
CA PRO A 127 12.10 -5.40 -3.10
C PRO A 127 13.42 -6.03 -2.63
N ALA A 128 14.30 -5.21 -2.03
CA ALA A 128 15.58 -5.70 -1.49
C ALA A 128 15.39 -6.62 -0.28
N GLN A 129 14.46 -6.29 0.63
CA GLN A 129 14.15 -7.13 1.79
C GLN A 129 13.49 -8.45 1.39
N VAL A 130 12.56 -8.44 0.41
CA VAL A 130 11.94 -9.67 -0.11
C VAL A 130 13.00 -10.60 -0.71
N ARG A 131 13.94 -10.05 -1.48
CA ARG A 131 15.07 -10.82 -2.01
C ARG A 131 15.93 -11.42 -0.90
N GLN A 132 16.26 -10.64 0.13
CA GLN A 132 17.04 -11.13 1.26
C GLN A 132 16.30 -12.23 2.04
N LEU A 133 14.99 -12.07 2.26
CA LEU A 133 14.16 -13.09 2.92
C LEU A 133 14.12 -14.39 2.12
N ASN A 134 14.05 -14.32 0.79
CA ASN A 134 14.12 -15.51 -0.07
C ASN A 134 15.49 -16.19 0.01
N GLU A 135 16.58 -15.43 0.05
CA GLU A 135 17.94 -15.98 0.20
C GLU A 135 18.14 -16.67 1.57
N ASP A 136 17.64 -16.05 2.64
CA ASP A 136 17.83 -16.53 4.01
C ASP A 136 16.85 -17.65 4.39
N TYR A 137 15.63 -17.61 3.87
CA TYR A 137 14.51 -18.50 4.23
C TYR A 137 13.72 -18.94 2.99
N PRO A 138 14.33 -19.66 2.02
CA PRO A 138 13.69 -19.96 0.74
C PRO A 138 12.44 -20.87 0.83
N GLU A 139 12.30 -21.63 1.92
CA GLU A 139 11.12 -22.47 2.15
C GLU A 139 9.90 -21.64 2.58
N ASP A 140 10.11 -20.57 3.36
CA ASP A 140 9.05 -19.68 3.85
C ASP A 140 8.75 -18.55 2.86
N PHE A 141 9.79 -18.09 2.14
CA PHE A 141 9.70 -17.03 1.13
C PHE A 141 10.18 -17.55 -0.24
N PRO A 142 9.38 -18.33 -0.95
CA PRO A 142 9.82 -19.01 -2.18
C PRO A 142 10.00 -18.08 -3.38
N TYR A 143 9.58 -16.82 -3.28
CA TYR A 143 9.65 -15.83 -4.37
C TYR A 143 10.48 -14.63 -3.91
N GLY A 144 11.65 -14.44 -4.53
CA GLY A 144 12.58 -13.33 -4.23
C GLY A 144 12.44 -12.13 -5.17
N ASP A 145 11.70 -12.29 -6.27
CA ASP A 145 11.53 -11.24 -7.26
C ASP A 145 10.28 -10.41 -6.97
N TRP A 146 10.48 -9.10 -6.81
CA TRP A 146 9.38 -8.15 -6.72
C TRP A 146 8.81 -7.88 -8.11
N THR A 147 7.50 -7.89 -8.21
CA THR A 147 6.77 -7.67 -9.45
C THR A 147 5.83 -6.47 -9.34
N THR A 148 5.29 -6.02 -10.47
CA THR A 148 4.20 -5.04 -10.50
C THR A 148 3.05 -5.45 -9.58
N GLY A 149 2.69 -6.75 -9.56
CA GLY A 149 1.62 -7.28 -8.73
C GLY A 149 1.83 -7.08 -7.23
N ASN A 150 3.07 -7.15 -6.73
CA ASN A 150 3.36 -6.85 -5.33
C ASN A 150 3.07 -5.38 -5.00
N THR A 151 3.48 -4.45 -5.87
CA THR A 151 3.20 -3.02 -5.67
C THR A 151 1.70 -2.70 -5.78
N ILE A 152 1.00 -3.35 -6.72
CA ILE A 152 -0.46 -3.22 -6.89
C ILE A 152 -1.19 -3.71 -5.62
N ASN A 153 -0.85 -4.89 -5.09
CA ASN A 153 -1.45 -5.39 -3.85
C ASN A 153 -1.14 -4.48 -2.65
N MET A 154 0.10 -4.02 -2.53
CA MET A 154 0.48 -3.08 -1.46
C MET A 154 -0.29 -1.77 -1.57
N SER A 155 -0.60 -1.30 -2.78
CA SER A 155 -1.32 -0.03 -2.99
C SER A 155 -2.73 0.00 -2.40
N ILE A 156 -3.34 -1.16 -2.17
CA ILE A 156 -4.63 -1.31 -1.48
C ILE A 156 -4.48 -1.83 -0.04
N GLY A 157 -3.26 -1.88 0.48
CA GLY A 157 -2.97 -2.29 1.85
C GLY A 157 -2.96 -3.79 2.09
N GLN A 158 -2.55 -4.58 1.10
CA GLN A 158 -2.43 -6.04 1.16
C GLN A 158 -1.02 -6.52 0.80
N GLY A 159 -0.76 -7.82 0.95
CA GLY A 159 0.49 -8.46 0.56
C GLY A 159 1.63 -8.15 1.53
N ASP A 160 2.72 -7.59 1.01
CA ASP A 160 3.97 -7.37 1.75
C ASP A 160 3.93 -6.16 2.71
N LEU A 161 2.79 -5.95 3.38
CA LEU A 161 2.48 -4.85 4.29
C LEU A 161 1.70 -5.34 5.50
N GLY A 162 2.14 -4.95 6.69
CA GLY A 162 1.43 -5.22 7.92
C GLY A 162 1.66 -4.15 8.96
N VAL A 163 0.60 -3.74 9.65
CA VAL A 163 0.64 -2.66 10.64
C VAL A 163 -0.12 -3.04 11.91
N THR A 164 0.26 -2.47 13.04
CA THR A 164 -0.56 -2.57 14.25
C THR A 164 -1.72 -1.58 14.19
N PRO A 165 -2.86 -1.86 14.86
CA PRO A 165 -3.93 -0.88 14.99
C PRO A 165 -3.49 0.46 15.61
N LEU A 166 -2.48 0.43 16.49
CA LEU A 166 -1.91 1.65 17.05
C LEU A 166 -1.17 2.48 16.00
N GLN A 167 -0.28 1.85 15.20
CA GLN A 167 0.42 2.55 14.11
C GLN A 167 -0.57 3.16 13.11
N LEU A 168 -1.62 2.40 12.74
CA LEU A 168 -2.66 2.90 11.84
C LEU A 168 -3.38 4.12 12.45
N THR A 169 -3.71 4.06 13.74
CA THR A 169 -4.34 5.18 14.45
C THR A 169 -3.44 6.41 14.47
N ASN A 170 -2.12 6.23 14.72
CA ASN A 170 -1.15 7.30 14.74
C ASN A 170 -0.99 7.95 13.35
N ALA A 171 -0.96 7.14 12.29
CA ALA A 171 -0.94 7.64 10.90
C ALA A 171 -2.17 8.52 10.58
N TYR A 172 -3.36 8.08 10.99
CA TYR A 172 -4.57 8.90 10.80
C TYR A 172 -4.59 10.14 11.68
N ALA A 173 -4.02 10.09 12.89
CA ALA A 173 -3.83 11.27 13.73
C ALA A 173 -2.89 12.28 13.04
N ALA A 174 -1.83 11.81 12.37
CA ALA A 174 -0.94 12.68 11.59
C ALA A 174 -1.68 13.36 10.44
N ILE A 175 -2.54 12.64 9.70
CA ILE A 175 -3.38 13.25 8.65
C ILE A 175 -4.28 14.33 9.25
N ALA A 176 -4.93 14.06 10.38
CA ALA A 176 -5.88 14.96 11.00
C ALA A 176 -5.25 16.22 11.61
N ASN A 177 -3.99 16.16 12.03
CA ASN A 177 -3.29 17.29 12.69
C ASN A 177 -2.41 18.13 11.73
N GLY A 178 -2.45 17.82 10.43
CA GLY A 178 -1.68 18.55 9.42
C GLY A 178 -0.27 17.99 9.15
N GLY A 179 -0.02 16.72 9.50
CA GLY A 179 1.18 15.97 9.08
C GLY A 179 2.21 15.73 10.18
N THR A 180 1.86 15.90 11.45
CA THR A 180 2.77 15.58 12.57
C THR A 180 2.53 14.16 13.06
N LEU A 181 3.50 13.28 12.89
CA LEU A 181 3.53 11.96 13.50
C LEU A 181 3.98 12.09 14.96
N PHE A 182 3.28 11.41 15.89
CA PHE A 182 3.60 11.42 17.33
C PHE A 182 4.41 10.19 17.71
#